data_22addd29061250e53128b71237984ce7
#
_entry.id   22addd29061250e53128b71237984ce7
#
_cell.length_a   1.000
_cell.length_b   1.000
_cell.length_c   1.000
_cell.angle_alpha   90.00
_cell.angle_beta   90.00
_cell.angle_gamma   90.00
#
_symmetry.space_group_name_H-M   'P 1'
#
loop_
_entity.id
_entity.type
_entity.pdbx_description
1 polymer ?
#
loop_
_entity_poly.entity_id
_entity_poly.type
_entity_poly.pdbx_seq_one_letter_code
_entity_poly.pdbx_strand_id
1 'polypeptide(L)'
;MATLSPELIQQAQERAKQWLEPAFDSETRQQVEALLAAEDKTPLVEAFYQVLEFGTGGLRGIMGAGTNRMNKYTVGMATQGLANYLLQCFAGEEISVAIGYDGRNNSPFFAQTTADVLTANGIKVYLYDALRPTPMVSYAIRQLGCKSGVMVTASHNPKEYNGYKVFWSDGAQIIAPHDKAIVNEVKSITDIDQVKWQGNPALVEMIGAEMDDRFIHDVCALSLSPESVQRHSDMAIVYTPIHGTGVRIVPRALEAFGFKNIIHVPEQDVIDGNFPTVVSPNPEEPAAMKLAMERAEATGADLVLASDPDGDRIGVAVRNEQGELHLINGNQICALLTYYTIARRKEMGDLRPDDFVVKTIVTTELIPAIAKDYGVECMDCYTGFKWIANEVREQEGKRRYIGGGEESYGYLWETFVRDKSSVSACSIFAELTAWALDKGLTIDKLLEKIYNEHGYFLEKGISVVRKGIKGAQEISQMMVDYRSNPMKELAGSPVVKILDYQSLEGKCLKSGETFPIKMPATSNVLQYHTADGTVLSIRPSGTEPKIKYYIGVTYKRGTDPACDNPEQLLRDRIQAIREQLSI
;
A
#
# COMPACT_ATOMS: atom_id res chain seq x y z
N MET A 1 16.85 -5.48 27.96
CA MET A 1 17.50 -5.82 26.69
C MET A 1 17.71 -7.32 26.67
N ALA A 2 17.32 -8.04 25.64
CA ALA A 2 17.69 -9.46 25.53
C ALA A 2 19.20 -9.51 25.33
N THR A 3 19.91 -10.27 26.16
CA THR A 3 21.34 -10.45 26.06
C THR A 3 21.64 -11.18 24.75
N LEU A 4 22.40 -10.56 23.85
CA LEU A 4 22.84 -11.19 22.60
C LEU A 4 23.69 -12.43 22.93
N SER A 5 23.46 -13.53 22.24
CA SER A 5 24.30 -14.72 22.44
C SER A 5 25.72 -14.47 21.89
N PRO A 6 26.76 -14.97 22.58
CA PRO A 6 28.15 -14.87 22.09
C PRO A 6 28.33 -15.43 20.67
N GLU A 7 27.63 -16.52 20.35
CA GLU A 7 27.67 -17.16 19.04
C GLU A 7 27.14 -16.24 17.93
N LEU A 8 26.04 -15.53 18.21
CA LEU A 8 25.45 -14.59 17.26
C LEU A 8 26.35 -13.39 17.00
N ILE A 9 27.00 -12.89 18.05
CA ILE A 9 28.00 -11.82 17.94
C ILE A 9 29.18 -12.27 17.07
N GLN A 10 29.69 -13.48 17.33
CA GLN A 10 30.83 -14.03 16.57
C GLN A 10 30.46 -14.20 15.09
N GLN A 11 29.31 -14.76 14.76
CA GLN A 11 28.83 -14.91 13.39
C GLN A 11 28.70 -13.55 12.67
N ALA A 12 28.16 -12.55 13.36
CA ALA A 12 28.05 -11.21 12.81
C ALA A 12 29.43 -10.58 12.55
N GLN A 13 30.39 -10.78 13.47
CA GLN A 13 31.77 -10.32 13.31
C GLN A 13 32.48 -10.99 12.13
N GLU A 14 32.31 -12.30 11.93
CA GLU A 14 32.91 -13.04 10.82
C GLU A 14 32.38 -12.53 9.47
N ARG A 15 31.06 -12.32 9.34
CA ARG A 15 30.47 -11.73 8.14
C ARG A 15 30.95 -10.29 7.91
N ALA A 16 31.00 -9.48 8.96
CA ALA A 16 31.44 -8.09 8.87
C ALA A 16 32.89 -7.97 8.39
N LYS A 17 33.79 -8.87 8.82
CA LYS A 17 35.19 -8.88 8.38
C LYS A 17 35.32 -9.08 6.87
N GLN A 18 34.42 -9.84 6.22
CA GLN A 18 34.44 -10.02 4.76
C GLN A 18 34.17 -8.68 4.04
N TRP A 19 33.48 -7.74 4.68
CA TRP A 19 33.18 -6.43 4.13
C TRP A 19 34.32 -5.41 4.28
N LEU A 20 35.46 -5.81 4.83
CA LEU A 20 36.69 -5.02 4.88
C LEU A 20 37.61 -5.27 3.66
N GLU A 21 37.25 -6.19 2.78
CA GLU A 21 38.03 -6.51 1.59
C GLU A 21 38.02 -5.35 0.57
N PRO A 22 39.06 -5.24 -0.30
CA PRO A 22 39.18 -4.16 -1.29
C PRO A 22 38.01 -4.06 -2.31
N ALA A 23 37.22 -5.11 -2.46
CA ALA A 23 36.02 -5.13 -3.31
C ALA A 23 34.94 -4.18 -2.82
N PHE A 24 34.95 -3.85 -1.52
CA PHE A 24 34.03 -2.84 -0.94
C PHE A 24 34.67 -1.45 -0.95
N ASP A 25 33.85 -0.40 -1.16
CA ASP A 25 34.35 0.97 -1.15
C ASP A 25 34.84 1.41 0.23
N SER A 26 35.64 2.50 0.26
CA SER A 26 36.29 2.98 1.48
C SER A 26 35.27 3.44 2.55
N GLU A 27 34.16 4.03 2.16
CA GLU A 27 33.14 4.52 3.11
C GLU A 27 32.45 3.33 3.79
N THR A 28 32.05 2.32 3.01
CA THR A 28 31.49 1.08 3.53
C THR A 28 32.45 0.39 4.51
N ARG A 29 33.73 0.27 4.16
CA ARG A 29 34.72 -0.31 5.06
C ARG A 29 34.89 0.46 6.37
N GLN A 30 34.92 1.79 6.30
CA GLN A 30 34.98 2.63 7.52
C GLN A 30 33.75 2.44 8.42
N GLN A 31 32.54 2.35 7.84
CA GLN A 31 31.33 2.06 8.60
C GLN A 31 31.40 0.70 9.30
N VAL A 32 31.92 -0.32 8.60
CA VAL A 32 32.08 -1.68 9.16
C VAL A 32 33.13 -1.70 10.25
N GLU A 33 34.27 -1.02 10.08
CA GLU A 33 35.31 -0.88 11.10
C GLU A 33 34.76 -0.25 12.38
N ALA A 34 33.93 0.82 12.23
CA ALA A 34 33.28 1.47 13.36
C ALA A 34 32.33 0.52 14.10
N LEU A 35 31.53 -0.28 13.38
CA LEU A 35 30.66 -1.30 13.98
C LEU A 35 31.44 -2.38 14.73
N LEU A 36 32.56 -2.83 14.16
CA LEU A 36 33.42 -3.83 14.78
C LEU A 36 34.12 -3.28 16.04
N ALA A 37 34.50 -2.00 16.06
CA ALA A 37 35.18 -1.35 17.17
C ALA A 37 34.24 -0.97 18.33
N ALA A 38 32.92 -0.76 18.06
CA ALA A 38 31.97 -0.33 19.06
C ALA A 38 31.87 -1.32 20.25
N GLU A 39 31.73 -0.79 21.49
CA GLU A 39 31.54 -1.63 22.69
C GLU A 39 30.17 -2.35 22.64
N ASP A 40 29.10 -1.61 22.31
CA ASP A 40 27.78 -2.20 22.06
C ASP A 40 27.78 -2.91 20.70
N LYS A 41 27.63 -4.23 20.74
CA LYS A 41 27.59 -5.08 19.55
C LYS A 41 26.20 -5.18 18.93
N THR A 42 25.18 -4.57 19.51
CA THR A 42 23.80 -4.62 19.00
C THR A 42 23.71 -4.09 17.56
N PRO A 43 24.26 -2.91 17.20
CA PRO A 43 24.23 -2.43 15.81
C PRO A 43 24.97 -3.32 14.83
N LEU A 44 26.11 -3.93 15.24
CA LEU A 44 26.85 -4.87 14.43
C LEU A 44 26.01 -6.13 14.14
N VAL A 45 25.44 -6.71 15.19
CA VAL A 45 24.60 -7.91 15.04
C VAL A 45 23.39 -7.61 14.16
N GLU A 46 22.67 -6.52 14.38
CA GLU A 46 21.54 -6.12 13.55
C GLU A 46 21.91 -5.94 12.07
N ALA A 47 23.13 -5.47 11.78
CA ALA A 47 23.61 -5.27 10.41
C ALA A 47 24.03 -6.57 9.72
N PHE A 48 24.48 -7.59 10.46
CA PHE A 48 25.15 -8.77 9.87
C PHE A 48 24.60 -10.13 10.31
N TYR A 49 23.58 -10.23 11.20
CA TYR A 49 23.09 -11.52 11.68
C TYR A 49 22.44 -12.38 10.58
N GLN A 50 21.93 -11.75 9.53
CA GLN A 50 21.32 -12.39 8.38
C GLN A 50 21.57 -11.59 7.10
N VAL A 51 21.10 -12.11 5.96
CA VAL A 51 21.01 -11.38 4.69
C VAL A 51 19.65 -10.72 4.61
N LEU A 52 19.58 -9.49 4.09
CA LEU A 52 18.34 -8.79 3.85
C LEU A 52 17.47 -9.61 2.89
N GLU A 53 16.31 -10.01 3.37
CA GLU A 53 15.44 -10.89 2.61
C GLU A 53 14.81 -10.16 1.44
N PHE A 54 14.96 -10.73 0.24
CA PHE A 54 14.12 -10.35 -0.89
C PHE A 54 12.76 -11.01 -0.70
N GLY A 55 11.80 -10.22 -0.21
CA GLY A 55 10.42 -10.67 0.04
C GLY A 55 9.60 -10.80 -1.24
N THR A 56 8.32 -11.12 -1.10
CA THR A 56 7.39 -11.34 -2.22
C THR A 56 7.10 -10.10 -3.10
N GLY A 57 7.73 -8.97 -2.86
CA GLY A 57 7.56 -7.73 -3.64
C GLY A 57 8.85 -6.94 -3.80
N GLY A 58 9.99 -7.43 -3.25
CA GLY A 58 11.28 -6.74 -3.30
C GLY A 58 11.99 -6.69 -1.96
N LEU A 59 12.90 -5.71 -1.79
CA LEU A 59 13.65 -5.47 -0.56
C LEU A 59 13.02 -4.34 0.26
N ARG A 60 13.18 -4.39 1.57
CA ARG A 60 12.93 -3.27 2.47
C ARG A 60 13.80 -3.42 3.73
N GLY A 61 14.53 -2.37 4.10
CA GLY A 61 15.38 -2.40 5.27
C GLY A 61 15.93 -1.04 5.65
N ILE A 62 16.57 -0.99 6.82
CA ILE A 62 17.32 0.16 7.27
C ILE A 62 18.55 0.34 6.38
N MET A 63 18.87 1.58 6.01
CA MET A 63 20.05 1.92 5.21
C MET A 63 21.34 1.80 6.05
N GLY A 64 22.44 1.39 5.41
CA GLY A 64 23.77 1.32 6.02
C GLY A 64 24.61 0.14 5.53
N ALA A 65 25.83 0.03 6.05
CA ALA A 65 26.70 -1.10 5.76
C ALA A 65 26.20 -2.38 6.44
N GLY A 66 26.20 -3.48 5.72
CA GLY A 66 25.84 -4.80 6.25
C GLY A 66 24.95 -5.62 5.34
N THR A 67 24.99 -6.94 5.55
CA THR A 67 24.20 -7.89 4.77
C THR A 67 22.68 -7.76 5.01
N ASN A 68 22.29 -7.28 6.19
CA ASN A 68 20.89 -7.05 6.56
C ASN A 68 20.50 -5.56 6.49
N ARG A 69 21.07 -4.82 5.54
CA ARG A 69 20.86 -3.39 5.33
C ARG A 69 20.61 -3.10 3.85
N MET A 70 19.88 -1.99 3.58
CA MET A 70 19.79 -1.40 2.24
C MET A 70 21.06 -0.61 1.95
N ASN A 71 21.80 -1.03 0.95
CA ASN A 71 23.03 -0.39 0.47
C ASN A 71 23.28 -0.76 -1.00
N LYS A 72 24.33 -0.18 -1.60
CA LYS A 72 24.75 -0.43 -2.98
C LYS A 72 24.85 -1.93 -3.29
N TYR A 73 25.42 -2.70 -2.39
CA TYR A 73 25.73 -4.12 -2.62
C TYR A 73 24.49 -4.98 -2.57
N THR A 74 23.62 -4.79 -1.57
CA THR A 74 22.35 -5.53 -1.47
C THR A 74 21.40 -5.18 -2.62
N VAL A 75 21.36 -3.92 -3.04
CA VAL A 75 20.61 -3.47 -4.23
C VAL A 75 21.19 -4.07 -5.51
N GLY A 76 22.53 -4.04 -5.66
CA GLY A 76 23.21 -4.62 -6.82
C GLY A 76 22.99 -6.12 -6.96
N MET A 77 23.10 -6.88 -5.87
CA MET A 77 22.84 -8.32 -5.87
C MET A 77 21.39 -8.63 -6.22
N ALA A 78 20.44 -7.89 -5.65
CA ALA A 78 19.02 -8.03 -5.98
C ALA A 78 18.74 -7.72 -7.46
N THR A 79 19.37 -6.68 -8.00
CA THR A 79 19.23 -6.28 -9.40
C THR A 79 19.88 -7.30 -10.34
N GLN A 80 21.03 -7.87 -9.98
CA GLN A 80 21.66 -8.94 -10.77
C GLN A 80 20.77 -10.18 -10.83
N GLY A 81 20.15 -10.57 -9.70
CA GLY A 81 19.18 -11.68 -9.68
C GLY A 81 17.96 -11.39 -10.56
N LEU A 82 17.43 -10.17 -10.50
CA LEU A 82 16.36 -9.75 -11.40
C LEU A 82 16.79 -9.82 -12.88
N ALA A 83 18.00 -9.31 -13.20
CA ALA A 83 18.56 -9.35 -14.55
C ALA A 83 18.69 -10.78 -15.08
N ASN A 84 19.23 -11.69 -14.26
CA ASN A 84 19.38 -13.11 -14.61
C ASN A 84 18.02 -13.73 -14.96
N TYR A 85 17.01 -13.48 -14.13
CA TYR A 85 15.67 -14.01 -14.36
C TYR A 85 15.02 -13.43 -15.63
N LEU A 86 15.15 -12.11 -15.86
CA LEU A 86 14.63 -11.47 -17.08
C LEU A 86 15.26 -12.05 -18.34
N LEU A 87 16.59 -12.26 -18.34
CA LEU A 87 17.31 -12.86 -19.45
C LEU A 87 16.89 -14.31 -19.74
N GLN A 88 16.49 -15.05 -18.70
CA GLN A 88 15.92 -16.40 -18.87
C GLN A 88 14.50 -16.37 -19.43
N CYS A 89 13.63 -15.50 -18.89
CA CYS A 89 12.22 -15.43 -19.29
C CYS A 89 12.03 -14.90 -20.72
N PHE A 90 12.90 -13.98 -21.16
CA PHE A 90 12.77 -13.25 -22.42
C PHE A 90 13.99 -13.47 -23.33
N ALA A 91 14.52 -14.71 -23.35
CA ALA A 91 15.69 -15.06 -24.15
C ALA A 91 15.46 -14.75 -25.64
N GLY A 92 16.34 -13.94 -26.22
CA GLY A 92 16.26 -13.54 -27.63
C GLY A 92 15.31 -12.37 -27.92
N GLU A 93 14.64 -11.81 -26.91
CA GLU A 93 13.83 -10.60 -27.01
C GLU A 93 14.62 -9.35 -26.57
N GLU A 94 14.18 -8.18 -27.02
CA GLU A 94 14.63 -6.92 -26.44
C GLU A 94 13.98 -6.74 -25.04
N ILE A 95 14.83 -6.56 -24.02
CA ILE A 95 14.37 -6.40 -22.64
C ILE A 95 14.60 -4.95 -22.23
N SER A 96 13.54 -4.33 -21.71
CA SER A 96 13.62 -3.01 -21.07
C SER A 96 12.97 -3.01 -19.69
N VAL A 97 13.46 -2.12 -18.82
CA VAL A 97 13.00 -1.95 -17.43
C VAL A 97 12.77 -0.47 -17.15
N ALA A 98 11.61 -0.12 -16.60
CA ALA A 98 11.33 1.23 -16.12
C ALA A 98 11.78 1.39 -14.66
N ILE A 99 12.47 2.50 -14.33
CA ILE A 99 12.96 2.77 -12.98
C ILE A 99 12.46 4.12 -12.49
N GLY A 100 11.82 4.13 -11.32
CA GLY A 100 11.46 5.32 -10.57
C GLY A 100 12.00 5.28 -9.15
N TYR A 101 11.94 6.43 -8.48
CA TYR A 101 12.41 6.58 -7.10
C TYR A 101 11.67 7.70 -6.39
N ASP A 102 11.63 7.64 -5.05
CA ASP A 102 11.05 8.67 -4.18
C ASP A 102 12.10 9.68 -3.69
N GLY A 103 11.69 10.58 -2.80
CA GLY A 103 12.53 11.63 -2.23
C GLY A 103 13.42 11.20 -1.06
N ARG A 104 13.46 9.92 -0.71
CA ARG A 104 14.25 9.41 0.41
C ARG A 104 15.74 9.55 0.17
N ASN A 105 16.49 9.64 1.27
CA ASN A 105 17.94 9.57 1.23
C ASN A 105 18.38 8.31 0.46
N ASN A 106 19.38 8.44 -0.41
CA ASN A 106 19.92 7.40 -1.27
C ASN A 106 18.97 6.82 -2.34
N SER A 107 17.72 7.24 -2.46
CA SER A 107 16.83 6.70 -3.52
C SER A 107 17.36 6.95 -4.93
N PRO A 108 17.85 8.16 -5.31
CA PRO A 108 18.48 8.36 -6.62
C PRO A 108 19.73 7.51 -6.82
N PHE A 109 20.54 7.35 -5.78
CA PHE A 109 21.77 6.51 -5.83
C PHE A 109 21.45 5.03 -6.04
N PHE A 110 20.44 4.49 -5.36
CA PHE A 110 20.01 3.11 -5.55
C PHE A 110 19.34 2.90 -6.92
N ALA A 111 18.59 3.89 -7.41
CA ALA A 111 18.03 3.85 -8.76
C ALA A 111 19.13 3.83 -9.83
N GLN A 112 20.19 4.64 -9.68
CA GLN A 112 21.35 4.61 -10.57
C GLN A 112 22.10 3.27 -10.48
N THR A 113 22.32 2.73 -9.28
CA THR A 113 22.92 1.40 -9.08
C THR A 113 22.13 0.32 -9.82
N THR A 114 20.79 0.39 -9.74
CA THR A 114 19.89 -0.51 -10.47
C THR A 114 20.07 -0.37 -11.99
N ALA A 115 20.11 0.86 -12.50
CA ALA A 115 20.32 1.13 -13.93
C ALA A 115 21.68 0.61 -14.40
N ASP A 116 22.74 0.81 -13.62
CA ASP A 116 24.09 0.36 -13.96
C ASP A 116 24.15 -1.16 -14.07
N VAL A 117 23.62 -1.90 -13.09
CA VAL A 117 23.62 -3.37 -13.11
C VAL A 117 22.77 -3.92 -14.26
N LEU A 118 21.58 -3.37 -14.51
CA LEU A 118 20.73 -3.82 -15.62
C LEU A 118 21.41 -3.58 -16.97
N THR A 119 21.96 -2.39 -17.19
CA THR A 119 22.61 -2.05 -18.46
C THR A 119 23.93 -2.78 -18.67
N ALA A 120 24.67 -3.12 -17.61
CA ALA A 120 25.83 -4.01 -17.66
C ALA A 120 25.46 -5.44 -18.11
N ASN A 121 24.20 -5.83 -17.94
CA ASN A 121 23.64 -7.10 -18.43
C ASN A 121 22.98 -6.98 -19.81
N GLY A 122 23.11 -5.82 -20.49
CA GLY A 122 22.56 -5.59 -21.83
C GLY A 122 21.06 -5.26 -21.85
N ILE A 123 20.47 -4.94 -20.69
CA ILE A 123 19.05 -4.60 -20.54
C ILE A 123 18.88 -3.09 -20.69
N LYS A 124 17.98 -2.65 -21.56
CA LYS A 124 17.63 -1.22 -21.71
C LYS A 124 16.90 -0.71 -20.48
N VAL A 125 17.20 0.51 -20.06
CA VAL A 125 16.59 1.15 -18.91
C VAL A 125 15.90 2.45 -19.31
N TYR A 126 14.66 2.62 -18.89
CA TYR A 126 13.94 3.89 -18.87
C TYR A 126 13.97 4.43 -17.44
N LEU A 127 14.79 5.44 -17.19
CA LEU A 127 14.98 6.02 -15.85
C LEU A 127 14.25 7.37 -15.77
N TYR A 128 13.41 7.55 -14.76
CA TYR A 128 12.82 8.87 -14.51
C TYR A 128 13.91 9.88 -14.14
N ASP A 129 13.81 11.08 -14.76
CA ASP A 129 14.76 12.20 -14.60
C ASP A 129 14.73 12.84 -13.21
N ALA A 130 13.64 12.62 -12.48
CA ALA A 130 13.44 13.04 -11.09
C ALA A 130 12.47 12.09 -10.39
N LEU A 131 12.27 12.27 -9.08
CA LEU A 131 11.30 11.48 -8.31
C LEU A 131 9.91 11.50 -8.97
N ARG A 132 9.26 10.36 -8.98
CA ARG A 132 7.86 10.19 -9.46
C ARG A 132 7.11 9.20 -8.58
N PRO A 133 5.77 9.34 -8.48
CA PRO A 133 4.91 8.38 -7.78
C PRO A 133 5.04 6.95 -8.28
N THR A 134 4.89 5.99 -7.37
CA THR A 134 4.87 4.54 -7.68
C THR A 134 3.94 4.19 -8.86
N PRO A 135 2.69 4.71 -8.96
CA PRO A 135 1.82 4.43 -10.10
C PRO A 135 2.41 4.83 -11.46
N MET A 136 3.29 5.82 -11.50
CA MET A 136 3.92 6.24 -12.75
C MET A 136 4.97 5.23 -13.24
N VAL A 137 5.60 4.45 -12.36
CA VAL A 137 6.45 3.32 -12.77
C VAL A 137 5.60 2.24 -13.43
N SER A 138 4.48 1.87 -12.80
CA SER A 138 3.50 0.94 -13.39
C SER A 138 3.00 1.42 -14.76
N TYR A 139 2.69 2.71 -14.87
CA TYR A 139 2.27 3.34 -16.11
C TYR A 139 3.36 3.27 -17.20
N ALA A 140 4.60 3.64 -16.86
CA ALA A 140 5.73 3.59 -17.81
C ALA A 140 5.99 2.18 -18.33
N ILE A 141 5.91 1.15 -17.47
CA ILE A 141 6.03 -0.26 -17.90
C ILE A 141 5.05 -0.57 -19.02
N ARG A 142 3.78 -0.21 -18.84
CA ARG A 142 2.70 -0.49 -19.79
C ARG A 142 2.81 0.35 -21.06
N GLN A 143 3.12 1.64 -20.93
CA GLN A 143 3.21 2.56 -22.07
C GLN A 143 4.42 2.28 -22.98
N LEU A 144 5.54 1.87 -22.38
CA LEU A 144 6.80 1.62 -23.08
C LEU A 144 7.01 0.15 -23.42
N GLY A 145 6.10 -0.74 -23.03
CA GLY A 145 6.20 -2.18 -23.26
C GLY A 145 7.37 -2.84 -22.51
N CYS A 146 7.75 -2.29 -21.35
CA CYS A 146 8.84 -2.84 -20.54
C CYS A 146 8.49 -4.26 -20.05
N LYS A 147 9.51 -5.10 -19.88
CA LYS A 147 9.36 -6.45 -19.32
C LYS A 147 9.27 -6.44 -17.80
N SER A 148 9.79 -5.38 -17.15
CA SER A 148 9.78 -5.21 -15.70
C SER A 148 9.90 -3.74 -15.33
N GLY A 149 9.76 -3.44 -14.05
CA GLY A 149 10.05 -2.13 -13.48
C GLY A 149 10.52 -2.21 -12.04
N VAL A 150 11.17 -1.15 -11.61
CA VAL A 150 11.67 -1.01 -10.24
C VAL A 150 11.27 0.35 -9.68
N MET A 151 10.71 0.36 -8.47
CA MET A 151 10.51 1.55 -7.68
C MET A 151 11.37 1.52 -6.43
N VAL A 152 12.28 2.49 -6.30
CA VAL A 152 13.13 2.63 -5.13
C VAL A 152 12.42 3.49 -4.09
N THR A 153 11.87 2.85 -3.07
CA THR A 153 11.08 3.48 -2.01
C THR A 153 10.87 2.55 -0.83
N ALA A 154 10.69 3.12 0.35
CA ALA A 154 10.15 2.42 1.52
C ALA A 154 8.75 2.90 1.89
N SER A 155 7.99 3.51 0.94
CA SER A 155 6.64 4.03 1.16
C SER A 155 6.60 5.01 2.36
N HIS A 156 5.76 4.76 3.34
CA HIS A 156 5.58 5.59 4.55
C HIS A 156 6.48 5.20 5.74
N ASN A 157 7.46 4.30 5.56
CA ASN A 157 8.36 3.92 6.65
C ASN A 157 9.21 5.12 7.13
N PRO A 158 9.75 5.10 8.37
CA PRO A 158 10.65 6.13 8.86
C PRO A 158 11.86 6.39 7.96
N LYS A 159 12.53 7.52 8.16
CA LYS A 159 13.62 8.05 7.31
C LYS A 159 14.82 7.12 7.17
N GLU A 160 15.06 6.25 8.14
CA GLU A 160 16.17 5.31 8.16
C GLU A 160 16.01 4.17 7.14
N TYR A 161 14.77 3.97 6.64
CA TYR A 161 14.44 2.89 5.71
C TYR A 161 14.54 3.32 4.26
N ASN A 162 14.93 2.36 3.42
CA ASN A 162 14.68 2.42 1.99
C ASN A 162 14.24 1.03 1.50
N GLY A 163 13.86 0.92 0.23
CA GLY A 163 13.36 -0.32 -0.35
C GLY A 163 13.48 -0.36 -1.86
N TYR A 164 13.12 -1.50 -2.43
CA TYR A 164 13.26 -1.83 -3.82
C TYR A 164 12.07 -2.70 -4.22
N LYS A 165 11.02 -2.08 -4.79
CA LYS A 165 9.81 -2.77 -5.26
C LYS A 165 10.02 -3.22 -6.70
N VAL A 166 9.65 -4.48 -7.03
CA VAL A 166 9.75 -5.03 -8.37
C VAL A 166 8.36 -5.22 -8.97
N PHE A 167 8.21 -4.80 -10.22
CA PHE A 167 7.01 -4.91 -11.03
C PHE A 167 7.25 -5.80 -12.25
N TRP A 168 6.20 -6.44 -12.75
CA TRP A 168 6.25 -7.27 -13.95
C TRP A 168 5.73 -6.52 -15.18
N SER A 169 5.74 -7.18 -16.33
CA SER A 169 5.39 -6.60 -17.64
C SER A 169 3.95 -6.09 -17.75
N ASP A 170 3.05 -6.52 -16.87
CA ASP A 170 1.69 -6.01 -16.77
C ASP A 170 1.57 -4.72 -15.95
N GLY A 171 2.67 -4.26 -15.34
CA GLY A 171 2.72 -3.08 -14.48
C GLY A 171 2.35 -3.35 -13.02
N ALA A 172 2.02 -4.59 -12.63
CA ALA A 172 1.73 -4.97 -11.26
C ALA A 172 3.00 -5.41 -10.50
N GLN A 173 2.99 -5.29 -9.18
CA GLN A 173 4.04 -5.91 -8.36
C GLN A 173 4.07 -7.43 -8.59
N ILE A 174 5.27 -7.99 -8.57
CA ILE A 174 5.49 -9.42 -8.81
C ILE A 174 4.71 -10.32 -7.84
N ILE A 175 4.13 -11.38 -8.39
CA ILE A 175 3.51 -12.49 -7.67
C ILE A 175 4.05 -13.81 -8.21
N ALA A 176 3.60 -14.93 -7.64
CA ALA A 176 3.97 -16.26 -8.15
C ALA A 176 3.61 -16.43 -9.65
N PRO A 177 4.48 -17.04 -10.46
CA PRO A 177 5.73 -17.72 -10.09
C PRO A 177 6.94 -16.79 -10.00
N HIS A 178 6.83 -15.53 -10.45
CA HIS A 178 7.96 -14.61 -10.67
C HIS A 178 8.66 -14.22 -9.35
N ASP A 179 7.89 -13.96 -8.28
CA ASP A 179 8.44 -13.58 -6.98
C ASP A 179 9.43 -14.63 -6.44
N LYS A 180 9.03 -15.91 -6.43
CA LYS A 180 9.89 -17.02 -5.96
C LYS A 180 11.08 -17.26 -6.87
N ALA A 181 10.88 -17.13 -8.19
CA ALA A 181 11.95 -17.34 -9.14
C ALA A 181 13.04 -16.24 -9.01
N ILE A 182 12.64 -14.98 -8.88
CA ILE A 182 13.58 -13.86 -8.62
C ILE A 182 14.30 -14.06 -7.29
N VAL A 183 13.58 -14.43 -6.22
CA VAL A 183 14.19 -14.75 -4.91
C VAL A 183 15.28 -15.82 -5.05
N ASN A 184 15.04 -16.87 -5.85
CA ASN A 184 16.01 -17.94 -6.05
C ASN A 184 17.26 -17.44 -6.80
N GLU A 185 17.08 -16.62 -7.85
CA GLU A 185 18.19 -15.99 -8.56
C GLU A 185 19.01 -15.07 -7.64
N VAL A 186 18.36 -14.25 -6.82
CA VAL A 186 19.04 -13.39 -5.85
C VAL A 186 19.81 -14.20 -4.83
N LYS A 187 19.27 -15.30 -4.32
CA LYS A 187 19.94 -16.20 -3.37
C LYS A 187 21.13 -16.96 -3.99
N SER A 188 21.15 -17.15 -5.31
CA SER A 188 22.27 -17.77 -6.01
C SER A 188 23.51 -16.88 -6.09
N ILE A 189 23.32 -15.56 -5.88
CA ILE A 189 24.39 -14.58 -5.86
C ILE A 189 24.95 -14.52 -4.44
N THR A 190 26.07 -15.15 -4.22
CA THR A 190 26.70 -15.28 -2.91
C THR A 190 27.91 -14.35 -2.72
N ASP A 191 28.38 -13.76 -3.82
CA ASP A 191 29.52 -12.87 -3.86
C ASP A 191 29.24 -11.64 -4.71
N ILE A 192 29.74 -10.48 -4.28
CA ILE A 192 29.56 -9.20 -4.99
C ILE A 192 30.32 -9.19 -6.34
N ASP A 193 31.33 -10.04 -6.54
CA ASP A 193 32.02 -10.18 -7.80
C ASP A 193 31.16 -10.85 -8.90
N GLN A 194 30.06 -11.48 -8.53
CA GLN A 194 29.07 -12.02 -9.46
C GLN A 194 28.16 -10.94 -10.03
N VAL A 195 28.19 -9.72 -9.49
CA VAL A 195 27.40 -8.58 -9.94
C VAL A 195 28.21 -7.80 -11.00
N LYS A 196 27.56 -7.50 -12.11
CA LYS A 196 28.14 -6.65 -13.16
C LYS A 196 27.88 -5.18 -12.81
N TRP A 197 28.90 -4.52 -12.26
CA TRP A 197 28.78 -3.16 -11.73
C TRP A 197 28.93 -2.05 -12.77
N GLN A 198 29.58 -2.34 -13.91
CA GLN A 198 29.91 -1.32 -14.90
C GLN A 198 28.77 -1.14 -15.91
N GLY A 199 27.92 -0.14 -15.66
CA GLY A 199 26.78 0.18 -16.50
C GLY A 199 27.18 0.66 -17.90
N ASN A 200 26.22 0.57 -18.82
CA ASN A 200 26.34 1.09 -20.17
C ASN A 200 25.37 2.29 -20.35
N PRO A 201 25.85 3.53 -20.28
CA PRO A 201 24.99 4.72 -20.40
C PRO A 201 24.22 4.81 -21.73
N ALA A 202 24.71 4.16 -22.80
CA ALA A 202 24.01 4.14 -24.09
C ALA A 202 22.70 3.34 -24.05
N LEU A 203 22.48 2.51 -23.02
CA LEU A 203 21.24 1.78 -22.79
C LEU A 203 20.30 2.46 -21.79
N VAL A 204 20.64 3.65 -21.30
CA VAL A 204 19.78 4.45 -20.42
C VAL A 204 19.08 5.53 -21.22
N GLU A 205 17.76 5.51 -21.17
CA GLU A 205 16.90 6.57 -21.71
C GLU A 205 16.19 7.27 -20.56
N MET A 206 16.37 8.59 -20.46
CA MET A 206 15.70 9.39 -19.44
C MET A 206 14.26 9.69 -19.86
N ILE A 207 13.30 9.45 -18.96
CA ILE A 207 11.88 9.77 -19.14
C ILE A 207 11.43 10.80 -18.10
N GLY A 208 10.46 11.65 -18.45
CA GLY A 208 10.05 12.75 -17.56
C GLY A 208 8.77 13.43 -18.04
N ALA A 209 8.84 14.72 -18.37
CA ALA A 209 7.70 15.61 -18.58
C ALA A 209 6.67 15.06 -19.60
N GLU A 210 7.11 14.45 -20.70
CA GLU A 210 6.18 13.86 -21.69
C GLU A 210 5.37 12.70 -21.09
N MET A 211 6.00 11.87 -20.25
CA MET A 211 5.32 10.78 -19.54
C MET A 211 4.36 11.33 -18.48
N ASP A 212 4.74 12.43 -17.80
CA ASP A 212 3.88 13.14 -16.85
C ASP A 212 2.61 13.65 -17.54
N ASP A 213 2.75 14.31 -18.70
CA ASP A 213 1.63 14.87 -19.46
C ASP A 213 0.67 13.79 -19.95
N ARG A 214 1.20 12.68 -20.47
CA ARG A 214 0.39 11.52 -20.88
C ARG A 214 -0.36 10.91 -19.69
N PHE A 215 0.32 10.74 -18.57
CA PHE A 215 -0.30 10.19 -17.36
C PHE A 215 -1.43 11.08 -16.84
N ILE A 216 -1.21 12.39 -16.73
CA ILE A 216 -2.24 13.34 -16.31
C ILE A 216 -3.43 13.35 -17.28
N HIS A 217 -3.16 13.30 -18.59
CA HIS A 217 -4.21 13.21 -19.60
C HIS A 217 -5.11 11.97 -19.38
N ASP A 218 -4.50 10.81 -19.17
CA ASP A 218 -5.25 9.56 -18.94
C ASP A 218 -6.00 9.58 -17.59
N VAL A 219 -5.41 10.19 -16.56
CA VAL A 219 -6.08 10.39 -15.25
C VAL A 219 -7.30 11.31 -15.41
N CYS A 220 -7.22 12.38 -16.21
CA CYS A 220 -8.37 13.25 -16.47
C CYS A 220 -9.54 12.54 -17.16
N ALA A 221 -9.27 11.51 -17.95
CA ALA A 221 -10.31 10.70 -18.58
C ALA A 221 -11.16 9.89 -17.59
N LEU A 222 -10.75 9.80 -16.32
CA LEU A 222 -11.51 9.14 -15.24
C LEU A 222 -12.63 10.03 -14.68
N SER A 223 -12.64 11.33 -14.99
CA SER A 223 -13.65 12.27 -14.48
C SER A 223 -15.07 11.84 -14.90
N LEU A 224 -15.96 11.76 -13.92
CA LEU A 224 -17.36 11.39 -14.10
C LEU A 224 -18.32 12.58 -13.92
N SER A 225 -17.87 13.69 -13.31
CA SER A 225 -18.68 14.87 -13.01
C SER A 225 -17.95 16.17 -13.31
N PRO A 226 -17.42 16.36 -14.54
CA PRO A 226 -16.67 17.58 -14.89
C PRO A 226 -17.54 18.84 -14.75
N GLU A 227 -18.86 18.75 -14.92
CA GLU A 227 -19.80 19.84 -14.71
C GLU A 227 -19.90 20.26 -13.23
N SER A 228 -19.77 19.33 -12.28
CA SER A 228 -19.73 19.64 -10.85
C SER A 228 -18.40 20.33 -10.50
N VAL A 229 -17.29 19.84 -11.04
CA VAL A 229 -15.99 20.49 -10.87
C VAL A 229 -16.01 21.91 -11.41
N GLN A 230 -16.64 22.14 -12.57
CA GLN A 230 -16.75 23.49 -13.16
C GLN A 230 -17.52 24.45 -12.24
N ARG A 231 -18.62 24.00 -11.64
CA ARG A 231 -19.43 24.82 -10.70
C ARG A 231 -18.69 25.11 -9.39
N HIS A 232 -17.84 24.20 -8.95
CA HIS A 232 -17.07 24.30 -7.71
C HIS A 232 -15.56 24.43 -7.96
N SER A 233 -15.17 25.02 -9.11
CA SER A 233 -13.76 25.15 -9.51
C SER A 233 -12.92 25.96 -8.52
N ASP A 234 -13.55 26.85 -7.75
CA ASP A 234 -12.91 27.68 -6.72
C ASP A 234 -12.92 27.05 -5.32
N MET A 235 -13.42 25.80 -5.18
CA MET A 235 -13.35 25.06 -3.93
C MET A 235 -11.93 25.02 -3.42
N ALA A 236 -11.74 25.42 -2.15
CA ALA A 236 -10.40 25.51 -1.56
C ALA A 236 -9.94 24.12 -1.12
N ILE A 237 -8.86 23.64 -1.74
CA ILE A 237 -8.26 22.34 -1.50
C ILE A 237 -6.84 22.53 -0.98
N VAL A 238 -6.58 22.15 0.27
CA VAL A 238 -5.20 22.03 0.77
C VAL A 238 -4.63 20.68 0.33
N TYR A 239 -3.45 20.72 -0.29
CA TYR A 239 -2.73 19.51 -0.65
C TYR A 239 -1.33 19.49 -0.02
N THR A 240 -0.94 18.33 0.52
CA THR A 240 0.42 18.06 0.98
C THR A 240 0.95 16.71 0.45
N PRO A 241 2.17 16.70 -0.13
CA PRO A 241 2.87 15.47 -0.52
C PRO A 241 3.61 14.78 0.65
N ILE A 242 3.61 15.36 1.84
CA ILE A 242 4.40 14.94 3.00
C ILE A 242 5.87 14.66 2.60
N HIS A 243 6.54 15.65 2.00
CA HIS A 243 7.91 15.58 1.45
C HIS A 243 8.10 14.58 0.29
N GLY A 244 7.01 14.12 -0.34
CA GLY A 244 7.01 13.00 -1.28
C GLY A 244 6.81 13.38 -2.75
N THR A 245 6.72 12.35 -3.56
CA THR A 245 6.67 12.40 -5.03
C THR A 245 5.44 13.09 -5.59
N GLY A 246 4.35 13.12 -4.80
CA GLY A 246 3.08 13.74 -5.22
C GLY A 246 3.17 15.23 -5.51
N VAL A 247 4.19 15.94 -4.98
CA VAL A 247 4.39 17.40 -5.13
C VAL A 247 4.33 17.87 -6.58
N ARG A 248 4.81 17.08 -7.53
CA ARG A 248 4.88 17.46 -8.95
C ARG A 248 3.62 17.13 -9.74
N ILE A 249 2.92 16.06 -9.35
CA ILE A 249 1.92 15.45 -10.21
C ILE A 249 0.50 15.68 -9.69
N VAL A 250 0.26 15.56 -8.36
CA VAL A 250 -1.10 15.68 -7.80
C VAL A 250 -1.71 17.06 -8.01
N PRO A 251 -1.01 18.20 -7.73
CA PRO A 251 -1.57 19.52 -8.01
C PRO A 251 -1.91 19.71 -9.49
N ARG A 252 -1.04 19.27 -10.41
CA ARG A 252 -1.27 19.34 -11.85
C ARG A 252 -2.48 18.51 -12.29
N ALA A 253 -2.70 17.35 -11.68
CA ALA A 253 -3.86 16.52 -11.96
C ALA A 253 -5.15 17.20 -11.47
N LEU A 254 -5.15 17.80 -10.27
CA LEU A 254 -6.27 18.58 -9.74
C LEU A 254 -6.58 19.79 -10.65
N GLU A 255 -5.55 20.53 -11.08
CA GLU A 255 -5.72 21.63 -12.03
C GLU A 255 -6.30 21.14 -13.37
N ALA A 256 -5.83 20.02 -13.88
CA ALA A 256 -6.30 19.43 -15.13
C ALA A 256 -7.76 18.93 -15.02
N PHE A 257 -8.21 18.51 -13.83
CA PHE A 257 -9.62 18.25 -13.54
C PHE A 257 -10.48 19.53 -13.59
N GLY A 258 -9.87 20.70 -13.33
CA GLY A 258 -10.54 22.00 -13.39
C GLY A 258 -10.58 22.78 -12.08
N PHE A 259 -9.96 22.28 -11.00
CA PHE A 259 -9.85 23.00 -9.74
C PHE A 259 -8.79 24.10 -9.84
N LYS A 260 -9.10 25.30 -9.31
CA LYS A 260 -8.25 26.49 -9.44
C LYS A 260 -7.65 26.97 -8.12
N ASN A 261 -8.21 26.53 -7.00
CA ASN A 261 -7.83 27.01 -5.67
C ASN A 261 -7.13 25.89 -4.88
N ILE A 262 -5.92 25.53 -5.34
CA ILE A 262 -5.08 24.51 -4.68
C ILE A 262 -4.11 25.23 -3.77
N ILE A 263 -4.18 24.94 -2.47
CA ILE A 263 -3.39 25.56 -1.41
C ILE A 263 -2.30 24.59 -0.98
N HIS A 264 -1.08 24.98 -1.17
CA HIS A 264 0.10 24.20 -0.81
C HIS A 264 0.46 24.26 0.68
N VAL A 265 1.21 23.28 1.17
CA VAL A 265 1.87 23.26 2.48
C VAL A 265 3.39 23.40 2.23
N PRO A 266 3.92 24.62 2.14
CA PRO A 266 5.29 24.85 1.67
C PRO A 266 6.35 24.09 2.45
N GLU A 267 6.14 23.89 3.75
CA GLU A 267 7.04 23.14 4.63
C GLU A 267 7.15 21.66 4.25
N GLN A 268 6.09 21.10 3.67
CA GLN A 268 6.01 19.70 3.24
C GLN A 268 6.17 19.51 1.73
N ASP A 269 6.13 20.59 0.94
CA ASP A 269 6.44 20.55 -0.50
C ASP A 269 7.95 20.42 -0.75
N VAL A 270 8.78 20.75 0.24
CA VAL A 270 10.23 20.55 0.17
C VAL A 270 10.55 19.07 0.22
N ILE A 271 11.22 18.57 -0.81
CA ILE A 271 11.69 17.18 -0.86
C ILE A 271 12.89 17.03 0.07
N ASP A 272 12.70 16.32 1.15
CA ASP A 272 13.74 16.02 2.14
C ASP A 272 13.54 14.59 2.69
N GLY A 273 14.51 13.72 2.42
CA GLY A 273 14.50 12.33 2.87
C GLY A 273 14.59 12.15 4.39
N ASN A 274 14.82 13.23 5.14
CA ASN A 274 14.79 13.22 6.60
C ASN A 274 13.39 13.47 7.18
N PHE A 275 12.41 13.86 6.34
CA PHE A 275 11.02 14.14 6.75
C PHE A 275 10.92 15.09 7.96
N PRO A 276 11.50 16.32 7.90
CA PRO A 276 11.72 17.16 9.08
C PRO A 276 10.44 17.58 9.82
N THR A 277 9.29 17.52 9.18
CA THR A 277 8.00 17.91 9.77
C THR A 277 7.23 16.76 10.42
N VAL A 278 7.67 15.50 10.20
CA VAL A 278 6.95 14.31 10.68
C VAL A 278 7.93 13.23 11.15
N VAL A 279 7.50 12.43 12.12
CA VAL A 279 8.25 11.23 12.55
C VAL A 279 8.02 10.08 11.59
N SER A 280 6.79 9.93 11.14
CA SER A 280 6.36 8.93 10.16
C SER A 280 5.59 9.67 9.05
N PRO A 281 6.02 9.57 7.78
CA PRO A 281 5.35 10.23 6.67
C PRO A 281 4.13 9.44 6.18
N ASN A 282 3.26 9.02 7.10
CA ASN A 282 2.10 8.21 6.85
C ASN A 282 0.80 9.03 6.95
N PRO A 283 0.07 9.27 5.86
CA PRO A 283 -1.17 10.06 5.88
C PRO A 283 -2.31 9.43 6.70
N GLU A 284 -2.18 8.18 7.16
CA GLU A 284 -3.09 7.57 8.14
C GLU A 284 -2.94 8.19 9.54
N GLU A 285 -1.77 8.80 9.82
CA GLU A 285 -1.42 9.32 11.14
C GLU A 285 -1.84 10.79 11.27
N PRO A 286 -2.62 11.17 12.30
CA PRO A 286 -3.01 12.56 12.52
C PRO A 286 -1.81 13.53 12.58
N ALA A 287 -0.67 13.07 13.11
CA ALA A 287 0.55 13.87 13.20
C ALA A 287 1.11 14.25 11.82
N ALA A 288 0.99 13.38 10.81
CA ALA A 288 1.44 13.66 9.45
C ALA A 288 0.54 14.68 8.74
N MET A 289 -0.76 14.68 9.06
CA MET A 289 -1.78 15.56 8.50
C MET A 289 -1.86 16.93 9.19
N LYS A 290 -1.21 17.11 10.33
CA LYS A 290 -1.35 18.28 11.22
C LYS A 290 -1.13 19.60 10.48
N LEU A 291 -0.01 19.78 9.78
CA LEU A 291 0.30 21.04 9.08
C LEU A 291 -0.71 21.37 7.98
N ALA A 292 -1.18 20.35 7.26
CA ALA A 292 -2.18 20.55 6.23
C ALA A 292 -3.55 20.94 6.83
N MET A 293 -3.94 20.35 7.97
CA MET A 293 -5.15 20.71 8.70
C MET A 293 -5.04 22.13 9.28
N GLU A 294 -3.91 22.52 9.87
CA GLU A 294 -3.65 23.88 10.35
C GLU A 294 -3.71 24.90 9.19
N ARG A 295 -3.17 24.55 8.03
CA ARG A 295 -3.28 25.37 6.82
C ARG A 295 -4.72 25.52 6.36
N ALA A 296 -5.51 24.46 6.37
CA ALA A 296 -6.92 24.48 6.01
C ALA A 296 -7.74 25.32 6.98
N GLU A 297 -7.47 25.27 8.29
CA GLU A 297 -8.12 26.16 9.26
C GLU A 297 -7.78 27.63 8.98
N ALA A 298 -6.50 27.94 8.72
CA ALA A 298 -6.04 29.30 8.48
C ALA A 298 -6.60 29.92 7.17
N THR A 299 -6.91 29.08 6.17
CA THR A 299 -7.39 29.52 4.84
C THR A 299 -8.88 29.31 4.64
N GLY A 300 -9.57 28.65 5.58
CA GLY A 300 -10.97 28.28 5.44
C GLY A 300 -11.23 27.22 4.38
N ALA A 301 -10.22 26.38 4.08
CA ALA A 301 -10.38 25.35 3.05
C ALA A 301 -11.38 24.26 3.44
N ASP A 302 -12.09 23.76 2.45
CA ASP A 302 -13.16 22.77 2.60
C ASP A 302 -12.65 21.33 2.63
N LEU A 303 -11.52 21.08 1.96
CA LEU A 303 -10.95 19.76 1.73
C LEU A 303 -9.43 19.78 1.96
N VAL A 304 -8.94 18.77 2.66
CA VAL A 304 -7.51 18.48 2.78
C VAL A 304 -7.23 17.14 2.12
N LEU A 305 -6.24 17.13 1.24
CA LEU A 305 -5.71 15.93 0.58
C LEU A 305 -4.23 15.79 0.88
N ALA A 306 -3.79 14.57 1.06
CA ALA A 306 -2.38 14.24 1.25
C ALA A 306 -1.99 13.00 0.46
N SER A 307 -0.70 12.85 0.15
CA SER A 307 -0.13 11.59 -0.31
C SER A 307 1.09 11.21 0.52
N ASP A 308 1.39 9.92 0.60
CA ASP A 308 2.62 9.42 1.21
C ASP A 308 3.85 9.63 0.30
N PRO A 309 5.09 9.40 0.79
CA PRO A 309 6.29 9.76 0.04
C PRO A 309 6.41 9.15 -1.36
N ASP A 310 5.92 7.96 -1.59
CA ASP A 310 5.94 7.33 -2.92
C ASP A 310 4.62 7.48 -3.70
N GLY A 311 3.67 8.27 -3.17
CA GLY A 311 2.48 8.70 -3.88
C GLY A 311 1.52 7.58 -4.26
N ASP A 312 1.45 6.52 -3.45
CA ASP A 312 0.53 5.40 -3.68
C ASP A 312 -0.66 5.38 -2.70
N ARG A 313 -0.63 6.18 -1.61
CA ARG A 313 -1.73 6.33 -0.64
C ARG A 313 -2.20 7.76 -0.54
N ILE A 314 -3.44 7.95 -0.07
CA ILE A 314 -3.98 9.28 0.20
C ILE A 314 -4.40 9.44 1.66
N GLY A 315 -4.35 10.67 2.16
CA GLY A 315 -5.02 11.09 3.39
C GLY A 315 -6.08 12.13 3.07
N VAL A 316 -7.17 12.13 3.81
CA VAL A 316 -8.28 13.05 3.59
C VAL A 316 -8.77 13.61 4.92
N ALA A 317 -8.96 14.94 4.97
CA ALA A 317 -9.76 15.58 6.01
C ALA A 317 -10.83 16.47 5.39
N VAL A 318 -11.99 16.52 6.02
CA VAL A 318 -13.16 17.28 5.58
C VAL A 318 -13.77 18.06 6.74
N ARG A 319 -14.62 19.05 6.44
CA ARG A 319 -15.38 19.76 7.46
C ARG A 319 -16.70 19.07 7.75
N ASN A 320 -17.00 18.95 9.06
CA ASN A 320 -18.30 18.52 9.53
C ASN A 320 -19.33 19.67 9.42
N GLU A 321 -20.59 19.43 9.84
CA GLU A 321 -21.64 20.44 9.82
C GLU A 321 -21.37 21.65 10.73
N GLN A 322 -20.54 21.48 11.75
CA GLN A 322 -20.13 22.54 12.66
C GLN A 322 -18.94 23.35 12.09
N GLY A 323 -18.43 22.95 10.91
CA GLY A 323 -17.27 23.57 10.26
C GLY A 323 -15.92 23.08 10.81
N GLU A 324 -15.89 22.06 11.66
CA GLU A 324 -14.67 21.50 12.23
C GLU A 324 -14.03 20.48 11.29
N LEU A 325 -12.71 20.56 11.09
CA LEU A 325 -11.95 19.59 10.28
C LEU A 325 -11.72 18.29 11.06
N HIS A 326 -11.95 17.18 10.37
CA HIS A 326 -11.60 15.86 10.90
C HIS A 326 -11.13 14.91 9.79
N LEU A 327 -10.37 13.88 10.19
CA LEU A 327 -9.82 12.88 9.27
C LEU A 327 -10.89 11.82 8.93
N ILE A 328 -10.93 11.46 7.65
CA ILE A 328 -11.71 10.31 7.15
C ILE A 328 -10.78 9.10 7.13
N ASN A 329 -11.24 7.96 7.68
CA ASN A 329 -10.43 6.74 7.68
C ASN A 329 -10.43 6.01 6.31
N GLY A 330 -9.48 5.10 6.12
CA GLY A 330 -9.29 4.41 4.84
C GLY A 330 -10.49 3.61 4.36
N ASN A 331 -11.25 2.98 5.26
CA ASN A 331 -12.48 2.28 4.92
C ASN A 331 -13.57 3.24 4.44
N GLN A 332 -13.73 4.38 5.10
CA GLN A 332 -14.69 5.43 4.72
C GLN A 332 -14.33 6.04 3.36
N ILE A 333 -13.05 6.35 3.13
CA ILE A 333 -12.58 6.86 1.82
C ILE A 333 -12.90 5.84 0.72
N CYS A 334 -12.58 4.56 0.92
CA CYS A 334 -12.86 3.50 -0.05
C CYS A 334 -14.36 3.37 -0.35
N ALA A 335 -15.20 3.42 0.68
CA ALA A 335 -16.65 3.35 0.53
C ALA A 335 -17.24 4.57 -0.19
N LEU A 336 -16.77 5.79 0.14
CA LEU A 336 -17.18 7.03 -0.52
C LEU A 336 -16.83 7.03 -2.01
N LEU A 337 -15.59 6.68 -2.35
CA LEU A 337 -15.12 6.59 -3.74
C LEU A 337 -15.89 5.52 -4.52
N THR A 338 -16.13 4.35 -3.92
CA THR A 338 -16.91 3.26 -4.55
C THR A 338 -18.36 3.69 -4.77
N TYR A 339 -19.00 4.27 -3.76
CA TYR A 339 -20.37 4.76 -3.87
C TYR A 339 -20.50 5.81 -4.96
N TYR A 340 -19.62 6.81 -4.95
CA TYR A 340 -19.61 7.86 -5.97
C TYR A 340 -19.49 7.28 -7.39
N THR A 341 -18.52 6.41 -7.61
CA THR A 341 -18.28 5.82 -8.94
C THR A 341 -19.51 5.03 -9.43
N ILE A 342 -20.09 4.20 -8.58
CA ILE A 342 -21.25 3.38 -8.94
C ILE A 342 -22.49 4.25 -9.14
N ALA A 343 -22.80 5.14 -8.18
CA ALA A 343 -23.98 6.01 -8.22
C ALA A 343 -23.91 6.95 -9.43
N ARG A 344 -22.75 7.55 -9.68
CA ARG A 344 -22.61 8.49 -10.80
C ARG A 344 -22.68 7.77 -12.16
N ARG A 345 -22.08 6.59 -12.32
CA ARG A 345 -22.24 5.79 -13.54
C ARG A 345 -23.70 5.39 -13.78
N LYS A 346 -24.44 5.07 -12.71
CA LYS A 346 -25.89 4.82 -12.81
C LYS A 346 -26.66 6.07 -13.24
N GLU A 347 -26.38 7.24 -12.67
CA GLU A 347 -26.98 8.52 -13.06
C GLU A 347 -26.74 8.85 -14.55
N MET A 348 -25.54 8.55 -15.04
CA MET A 348 -25.13 8.76 -16.44
C MET A 348 -25.68 7.68 -17.41
N GLY A 349 -26.24 6.60 -16.90
CA GLY A 349 -26.65 5.44 -17.72
C GLY A 349 -25.46 4.61 -18.24
N ASP A 350 -24.28 4.74 -17.61
CA ASP A 350 -23.02 4.01 -17.95
C ASP A 350 -22.71 2.86 -17.00
N LEU A 351 -23.61 2.50 -16.08
CA LEU A 351 -23.40 1.31 -15.24
C LEU A 351 -23.76 0.07 -16.04
N ARG A 352 -22.82 -0.90 -16.13
CA ARG A 352 -22.93 -2.10 -16.98
C ARG A 352 -23.08 -3.36 -16.13
N PRO A 353 -23.71 -4.42 -16.66
CA PRO A 353 -23.84 -5.70 -15.97
C PRO A 353 -22.50 -6.41 -15.70
N ASP A 354 -21.45 -6.09 -16.47
CA ASP A 354 -20.10 -6.63 -16.35
C ASP A 354 -19.16 -5.76 -15.52
N ASP A 355 -19.68 -4.68 -14.90
CA ASP A 355 -18.90 -3.88 -13.96
C ASP A 355 -18.58 -4.64 -12.67
N PHE A 356 -17.36 -4.46 -12.18
CA PHE A 356 -16.95 -5.01 -10.90
C PHE A 356 -16.01 -4.08 -10.15
N VAL A 357 -16.04 -4.23 -8.82
CA VAL A 357 -15.11 -3.59 -7.89
C VAL A 357 -14.32 -4.64 -7.12
N VAL A 358 -13.15 -4.28 -6.59
CA VAL A 358 -12.30 -5.20 -5.84
C VAL A 358 -11.92 -4.59 -4.49
N LYS A 359 -12.02 -5.39 -3.42
CA LYS A 359 -11.53 -5.02 -2.10
C LYS A 359 -10.70 -6.13 -1.46
N THR A 360 -9.95 -5.82 -0.41
CA THR A 360 -9.32 -6.88 0.37
C THR A 360 -10.30 -7.50 1.36
N ILE A 361 -10.04 -8.75 1.77
CA ILE A 361 -10.86 -9.49 2.76
C ILE A 361 -10.93 -8.82 4.14
N VAL A 362 -10.14 -7.78 4.40
CA VAL A 362 -10.13 -7.02 5.65
C VAL A 362 -10.62 -5.57 5.49
N THR A 363 -10.95 -5.17 4.26
CA THR A 363 -11.58 -3.89 3.95
C THR A 363 -13.08 -3.96 4.24
N THR A 364 -13.71 -2.85 4.57
CA THR A 364 -15.10 -2.76 5.03
C THR A 364 -16.10 -3.54 4.20
N GLU A 365 -17.05 -4.20 4.87
CA GLU A 365 -18.20 -4.87 4.25
C GLU A 365 -19.29 -3.88 3.74
N LEU A 366 -19.11 -2.58 3.94
CA LEU A 366 -19.96 -1.56 3.34
C LEU A 366 -19.84 -1.55 1.81
N ILE A 367 -18.65 -1.85 1.27
CA ILE A 367 -18.41 -1.90 -0.18
C ILE A 367 -19.27 -2.96 -0.88
N PRO A 368 -19.25 -4.25 -0.47
CA PRO A 368 -20.15 -5.23 -1.06
C PRO A 368 -21.64 -4.93 -0.80
N ALA A 369 -22.00 -4.27 0.32
CA ALA A 369 -23.36 -3.83 0.55
C ALA A 369 -23.82 -2.80 -0.49
N ILE A 370 -23.00 -1.76 -0.74
CA ILE A 370 -23.23 -0.78 -1.81
C ILE A 370 -23.33 -1.47 -3.16
N ALA A 371 -22.29 -2.24 -3.54
CA ALA A 371 -22.21 -2.88 -4.84
C ALA A 371 -23.44 -3.76 -5.13
N LYS A 372 -23.88 -4.55 -4.16
CA LYS A 372 -25.05 -5.42 -4.25
C LYS A 372 -26.34 -4.66 -4.58
N ASP A 373 -26.57 -3.51 -3.94
CA ASP A 373 -27.80 -2.74 -4.14
C ASP A 373 -27.88 -2.10 -5.53
N TYR A 374 -26.72 -1.95 -6.19
CA TYR A 374 -26.60 -1.46 -7.57
C TYR A 374 -26.44 -2.58 -8.60
N GLY A 375 -26.36 -3.85 -8.19
CA GLY A 375 -26.17 -5.00 -9.08
C GLY A 375 -24.73 -5.10 -9.61
N VAL A 376 -23.75 -4.51 -8.93
CA VAL A 376 -22.32 -4.58 -9.23
C VAL A 376 -21.70 -5.71 -8.43
N GLU A 377 -20.83 -6.51 -9.04
CA GLU A 377 -20.09 -7.53 -8.30
C GLU A 377 -18.92 -6.91 -7.52
N CYS A 378 -18.78 -7.30 -6.26
CA CYS A 378 -17.64 -6.98 -5.43
C CYS A 378 -16.80 -8.25 -5.26
N MET A 379 -15.54 -8.23 -5.72
CA MET A 379 -14.60 -9.33 -5.59
C MET A 379 -13.69 -9.12 -4.39
N ASP A 380 -13.48 -10.18 -3.61
CA ASP A 380 -12.55 -10.19 -2.49
C ASP A 380 -11.20 -10.74 -2.91
N CYS A 381 -10.12 -10.11 -2.43
CA CYS A 381 -8.76 -10.60 -2.58
C CYS A 381 -7.97 -10.51 -1.26
N TYR A 382 -6.75 -11.06 -1.23
CA TYR A 382 -5.88 -10.92 -0.06
C TYR A 382 -5.39 -9.48 0.13
N THR A 383 -4.95 -9.18 1.37
CA THR A 383 -4.28 -7.92 1.70
C THR A 383 -2.97 -7.77 0.89
N GLY A 384 -2.78 -6.59 0.35
CA GLY A 384 -1.66 -6.23 -0.53
C GLY A 384 -2.14 -5.99 -1.95
N PHE A 385 -1.86 -4.78 -2.44
CA PHE A 385 -2.45 -4.27 -3.68
C PHE A 385 -2.16 -5.13 -4.92
N LYS A 386 -1.07 -5.89 -4.90
CA LYS A 386 -0.75 -6.88 -5.94
C LYS A 386 -1.88 -7.90 -6.18
N TRP A 387 -2.71 -8.17 -5.18
CA TRP A 387 -3.84 -9.06 -5.32
C TRP A 387 -5.04 -8.38 -5.96
N ILE A 388 -5.29 -7.10 -5.67
CA ILE A 388 -6.25 -6.29 -6.43
C ILE A 388 -5.84 -6.24 -7.90
N ALA A 389 -4.56 -5.92 -8.16
CA ALA A 389 -4.01 -5.90 -9.52
C ALA A 389 -4.14 -7.25 -10.24
N ASN A 390 -3.97 -8.37 -9.51
CA ASN A 390 -4.18 -9.71 -10.06
C ASN A 390 -5.62 -9.93 -10.50
N GLU A 391 -6.62 -9.58 -9.67
CA GLU A 391 -8.03 -9.70 -10.03
C GLU A 391 -8.36 -8.84 -11.28
N VAL A 392 -7.86 -7.60 -11.31
CA VAL A 392 -8.02 -6.73 -12.48
C VAL A 392 -7.42 -7.36 -13.74
N ARG A 393 -6.21 -7.95 -13.65
CA ARG A 393 -5.55 -8.63 -14.76
C ARG A 393 -6.34 -9.86 -15.25
N GLU A 394 -6.83 -10.70 -14.34
CA GLU A 394 -7.58 -11.91 -14.67
C GLU A 394 -8.91 -11.60 -15.39
N GLN A 395 -9.47 -10.41 -15.14
CA GLN A 395 -10.71 -9.94 -15.76
C GLN A 395 -10.49 -9.05 -16.99
N GLU A 396 -9.25 -8.70 -17.33
CA GLU A 396 -8.92 -7.83 -18.47
C GLU A 396 -9.48 -8.39 -19.78
N GLY A 397 -10.20 -7.56 -20.53
CA GLY A 397 -10.87 -7.97 -21.77
C GLY A 397 -12.15 -8.81 -21.60
N LYS A 398 -12.53 -9.16 -20.37
CA LYS A 398 -13.75 -9.92 -20.04
C LYS A 398 -14.80 -9.08 -19.34
N ARG A 399 -14.37 -8.21 -18.43
CA ARG A 399 -15.22 -7.41 -17.55
C ARG A 399 -14.62 -6.02 -17.36
N ARG A 400 -15.45 -5.04 -16.97
CA ARG A 400 -15.00 -3.68 -16.71
C ARG A 400 -14.74 -3.44 -15.24
N TYR A 401 -13.48 -3.26 -14.87
CA TYR A 401 -13.08 -2.77 -13.56
C TYR A 401 -13.45 -1.29 -13.41
N ILE A 402 -14.14 -0.94 -12.34
CA ILE A 402 -14.59 0.43 -12.07
C ILE A 402 -14.06 1.02 -10.76
N GLY A 403 -13.27 0.27 -10.02
CA GLY A 403 -12.58 0.77 -8.82
C GLY A 403 -12.36 -0.26 -7.75
N GLY A 404 -11.51 0.07 -6.80
CA GLY A 404 -11.23 -0.76 -5.64
C GLY A 404 -10.14 -0.20 -4.75
N GLY A 405 -9.94 -0.85 -3.61
CA GLY A 405 -8.94 -0.38 -2.66
C GLY A 405 -8.78 -1.22 -1.41
N GLU A 406 -7.92 -0.70 -0.56
CA GLU A 406 -7.57 -1.28 0.74
C GLU A 406 -7.96 -0.34 1.87
N GLU A 407 -8.24 -0.90 3.04
CA GLU A 407 -8.46 -0.15 4.29
C GLU A 407 -7.25 0.70 4.68
N SER A 408 -6.07 0.36 4.15
CA SER A 408 -4.80 1.04 4.39
C SER A 408 -4.54 2.20 3.41
N TYR A 409 -5.60 2.92 3.03
CA TYR A 409 -5.55 4.19 2.30
C TYR A 409 -5.01 4.13 0.87
N GLY A 410 -4.96 2.94 0.26
CA GLY A 410 -4.52 2.72 -1.12
C GLY A 410 -5.69 2.39 -2.04
N TYR A 411 -5.83 3.11 -3.16
CA TYR A 411 -6.98 2.99 -4.08
C TYR A 411 -6.54 3.02 -5.53
N LEU A 412 -7.34 2.40 -6.41
CA LEU A 412 -7.14 2.39 -7.84
C LEU A 412 -8.49 2.47 -8.56
N TRP A 413 -8.63 3.40 -9.50
CA TRP A 413 -9.83 3.57 -10.33
C TRP A 413 -9.57 3.35 -11.82
N GLU A 414 -8.32 3.40 -12.20
CA GLU A 414 -7.84 3.21 -13.56
C GLU A 414 -7.45 1.75 -13.88
N THR A 415 -7.36 1.45 -15.19
CA THR A 415 -6.84 0.17 -15.69
C THR A 415 -5.50 0.29 -16.40
N PHE A 416 -5.03 1.51 -16.68
CA PHE A 416 -3.73 1.78 -17.28
C PHE A 416 -2.57 1.73 -16.27
N VAL A 417 -2.86 1.61 -14.97
CA VAL A 417 -1.94 1.36 -13.86
C VAL A 417 -2.35 0.05 -13.16
N ARG A 418 -1.41 -0.60 -12.49
CA ARG A 418 -1.63 -1.85 -11.73
C ARG A 418 -1.09 -1.77 -10.29
N ASP A 419 -1.00 -0.58 -9.75
CA ASP A 419 -0.76 -0.34 -8.32
C ASP A 419 -1.62 0.84 -7.85
N LYS A 420 -1.67 1.08 -6.56
CA LYS A 420 -2.38 2.20 -5.93
C LYS A 420 -1.93 3.52 -6.55
N SER A 421 -2.85 4.46 -6.71
CA SER A 421 -2.57 5.77 -7.28
C SER A 421 -3.15 6.89 -6.43
N SER A 422 -2.29 7.65 -5.75
CA SER A 422 -2.72 8.86 -5.05
C SER A 422 -3.18 9.95 -6.02
N VAL A 423 -2.66 9.94 -7.24
CA VAL A 423 -2.96 10.97 -8.24
C VAL A 423 -4.42 10.90 -8.67
N SER A 424 -4.88 9.72 -9.11
CA SER A 424 -6.27 9.52 -9.47
C SER A 424 -7.19 9.58 -8.25
N ALA A 425 -6.79 8.98 -7.13
CA ALA A 425 -7.63 8.94 -5.92
C ALA A 425 -7.87 10.34 -5.34
N CYS A 426 -6.86 11.22 -5.27
CA CYS A 426 -7.04 12.62 -4.85
C CYS A 426 -7.95 13.39 -5.82
N SER A 427 -7.74 13.22 -7.13
CA SER A 427 -8.53 13.93 -8.15
C SER A 427 -10.00 13.51 -8.13
N ILE A 428 -10.26 12.19 -8.03
CA ILE A 428 -11.63 11.66 -7.96
C ILE A 428 -12.28 12.02 -6.61
N PHE A 429 -11.53 12.07 -5.50
CA PHE A 429 -12.10 12.48 -4.22
C PHE A 429 -12.48 13.97 -4.21
N ALA A 430 -11.67 14.83 -4.84
CA ALA A 430 -12.04 16.24 -5.03
C ALA A 430 -13.28 16.38 -5.92
N GLU A 431 -13.39 15.62 -7.00
CA GLU A 431 -14.57 15.59 -7.86
C GLU A 431 -15.81 15.07 -7.13
N LEU A 432 -15.67 13.99 -6.34
CA LEU A 432 -16.73 13.49 -5.46
C LEU A 432 -17.23 14.57 -4.49
N THR A 433 -16.31 15.35 -3.93
CA THR A 433 -16.66 16.46 -3.02
C THR A 433 -17.48 17.52 -3.76
N ALA A 434 -17.06 17.93 -4.95
CA ALA A 434 -17.81 18.87 -5.79
C ALA A 434 -19.20 18.32 -6.18
N TRP A 435 -19.30 17.03 -6.54
CA TRP A 435 -20.57 16.36 -6.84
C TRP A 435 -21.51 16.28 -5.62
N ALA A 436 -20.96 16.07 -4.42
CA ALA A 436 -21.74 16.07 -3.18
C ALA A 436 -22.28 17.48 -2.88
N LEU A 437 -21.47 18.53 -3.06
CA LEU A 437 -21.87 19.92 -2.90
C LEU A 437 -23.01 20.32 -3.85
N ASP A 438 -23.00 19.85 -5.09
CA ASP A 438 -24.10 20.04 -6.04
C ASP A 438 -25.45 19.47 -5.53
N LYS A 439 -25.39 18.46 -4.68
CA LYS A 439 -26.56 17.84 -4.05
C LYS A 439 -26.90 18.47 -2.68
N GLY A 440 -26.18 19.52 -2.29
CA GLY A 440 -26.33 20.17 -0.99
C GLY A 440 -25.83 19.32 0.19
N LEU A 441 -24.88 18.39 -0.06
CA LEU A 441 -24.34 17.47 0.93
C LEU A 441 -22.89 17.82 1.23
N THR A 442 -22.52 17.83 2.50
CA THR A 442 -21.12 17.67 2.94
C THR A 442 -20.71 16.20 2.78
N ILE A 443 -19.42 15.93 2.88
CA ILE A 443 -18.92 14.53 2.83
C ILE A 443 -19.49 13.71 4.00
N ASP A 444 -19.62 14.29 5.18
CA ASP A 444 -20.22 13.61 6.34
C ASP A 444 -21.70 13.26 6.10
N LYS A 445 -22.47 14.18 5.53
CA LYS A 445 -23.86 13.91 5.15
C LYS A 445 -24.00 12.87 4.05
N LEU A 446 -23.06 12.87 3.11
CA LEU A 446 -23.00 11.83 2.09
C LEU A 446 -22.70 10.46 2.73
N LEU A 447 -21.75 10.40 3.66
CA LEU A 447 -21.42 9.18 4.38
C LEU A 447 -22.60 8.71 5.27
N GLU A 448 -23.27 9.63 5.96
CA GLU A 448 -24.49 9.33 6.73
C GLU A 448 -25.60 8.78 5.82
N LYS A 449 -25.81 9.40 4.66
CA LYS A 449 -26.75 8.90 3.65
C LYS A 449 -26.40 7.46 3.24
N ILE A 450 -25.13 7.18 2.94
CA ILE A 450 -24.65 5.84 2.56
C ILE A 450 -24.94 4.85 3.70
N TYR A 451 -24.64 5.20 4.94
CA TYR A 451 -24.94 4.37 6.10
C TYR A 451 -26.44 4.11 6.29
N ASN A 452 -27.27 5.11 6.06
CA ASN A 452 -28.73 4.95 6.16
C ASN A 452 -29.30 4.04 5.07
N GLU A 453 -28.72 4.04 3.87
CA GLU A 453 -29.16 3.24 2.73
C GLU A 453 -28.62 1.79 2.79
N HIS A 454 -27.36 1.59 3.20
CA HIS A 454 -26.67 0.30 3.08
C HIS A 454 -26.34 -0.35 4.42
N GLY A 455 -26.48 0.36 5.53
CA GLY A 455 -26.13 -0.07 6.89
C GLY A 455 -24.94 0.71 7.45
N TYR A 456 -24.84 0.76 8.78
CA TYR A 456 -23.72 1.36 9.51
C TYR A 456 -22.62 0.32 9.65
N PHE A 457 -21.40 0.69 9.31
CA PHE A 457 -20.22 -0.14 9.43
C PHE A 457 -19.12 0.62 10.16
N LEU A 458 -18.45 -0.08 11.06
CA LEU A 458 -17.31 0.46 11.79
C LEU A 458 -16.22 -0.59 11.90
N GLU A 459 -15.00 -0.22 11.55
CA GLU A 459 -13.85 -1.11 11.55
C GLU A 459 -12.76 -0.62 12.50
N LYS A 460 -12.03 -1.58 13.07
CA LYS A 460 -10.85 -1.32 13.89
C LYS A 460 -9.76 -2.34 13.64
N GLY A 461 -8.61 -1.86 13.15
CA GLY A 461 -7.37 -2.65 13.09
C GLY A 461 -6.60 -2.54 14.40
N ILE A 462 -6.13 -3.68 14.93
CA ILE A 462 -5.31 -3.76 16.14
C ILE A 462 -4.08 -4.61 15.85
N SER A 463 -2.90 -4.10 16.18
CA SER A 463 -1.64 -4.82 16.05
C SER A 463 -1.08 -5.17 17.42
N VAL A 464 -0.85 -6.45 17.66
CA VAL A 464 -0.22 -6.94 18.90
C VAL A 464 1.18 -7.43 18.56
N VAL A 465 2.19 -6.77 19.13
CA VAL A 465 3.61 -7.10 18.93
C VAL A 465 4.06 -8.05 20.03
N ARG A 466 4.77 -9.12 19.65
CA ARG A 466 5.45 -10.06 20.56
C ARG A 466 6.92 -10.09 20.17
N LYS A 467 7.80 -9.56 21.03
CA LYS A 467 9.21 -9.36 20.69
C LYS A 467 10.02 -10.67 20.66
N GLY A 468 10.92 -10.78 19.69
CA GLY A 468 11.93 -11.83 19.58
C GLY A 468 11.40 -13.18 19.09
N ILE A 469 12.28 -14.19 19.06
CA ILE A 469 11.98 -15.55 18.57
C ILE A 469 10.84 -16.21 19.37
N LYS A 470 10.82 -16.03 20.69
CA LYS A 470 9.75 -16.51 21.56
C LYS A 470 8.40 -15.90 21.17
N GLY A 471 8.38 -14.60 20.86
CA GLY A 471 7.16 -13.93 20.40
C GLY A 471 6.65 -14.46 19.07
N ALA A 472 7.52 -14.79 18.14
CA ALA A 472 7.13 -15.42 16.87
C ALA A 472 6.53 -16.83 17.09
N GLN A 473 7.08 -17.60 18.01
CA GLN A 473 6.52 -18.92 18.41
C GLN A 473 5.16 -18.77 19.08
N GLU A 474 4.99 -17.79 19.98
CA GLU A 474 3.72 -17.48 20.62
C GLU A 474 2.63 -17.16 19.58
N ILE A 475 2.94 -16.31 18.60
CA ILE A 475 2.01 -15.95 17.52
C ILE A 475 1.64 -17.18 16.69
N SER A 476 2.60 -18.05 16.36
CA SER A 476 2.33 -19.29 15.63
C SER A 476 1.40 -20.21 16.42
N GLN A 477 1.63 -20.33 17.74
CA GLN A 477 0.77 -21.14 18.62
C GLN A 477 -0.64 -20.53 18.72
N MET A 478 -0.77 -19.19 18.84
CA MET A 478 -2.08 -18.54 18.85
C MET A 478 -2.91 -18.90 17.61
N MET A 479 -2.30 -18.94 16.42
CA MET A 479 -3.01 -19.32 15.19
C MET A 479 -3.44 -20.79 15.18
N VAL A 480 -2.64 -21.68 15.77
CA VAL A 480 -3.01 -23.10 15.97
C VAL A 480 -4.18 -23.21 16.94
N ASP A 481 -4.14 -22.46 18.04
CA ASP A 481 -5.19 -22.48 19.08
C ASP A 481 -6.52 -21.96 18.54
N TYR A 482 -6.52 -20.86 17.77
CA TYR A 482 -7.72 -20.34 17.12
C TYR A 482 -8.35 -21.33 16.12
N ARG A 483 -7.53 -22.15 15.43
CA ARG A 483 -8.03 -23.17 14.50
C ARG A 483 -8.56 -24.41 15.22
N SER A 484 -7.85 -24.88 16.25
CA SER A 484 -8.22 -26.10 16.98
C SER A 484 -9.36 -25.89 17.98
N ASN A 485 -9.49 -24.67 18.51
CA ASN A 485 -10.57 -24.29 19.43
C ASN A 485 -11.25 -22.98 18.98
N PRO A 486 -12.03 -23.03 17.90
CA PRO A 486 -12.61 -21.85 17.31
C PRO A 486 -13.61 -21.16 18.25
N MET A 487 -13.64 -19.82 18.16
CA MET A 487 -14.59 -19.01 18.93
C MET A 487 -16.03 -19.36 18.56
N LYS A 488 -16.89 -19.43 19.56
CA LYS A 488 -18.33 -19.75 19.38
C LYS A 488 -19.18 -18.49 19.25
N GLU A 489 -18.70 -17.39 19.82
CA GLU A 489 -19.38 -16.08 19.80
C GLU A 489 -18.38 -14.95 19.86
N LEU A 490 -18.78 -13.76 19.43
CA LEU A 490 -18.06 -12.49 19.57
C LEU A 490 -19.01 -11.44 20.12
N ALA A 491 -18.66 -10.84 21.26
CA ALA A 491 -19.51 -9.87 21.98
C ALA A 491 -20.98 -10.33 22.12
N GLY A 492 -21.18 -11.62 22.45
CA GLY A 492 -22.51 -12.22 22.62
C GLY A 492 -23.24 -12.60 21.33
N SER A 493 -22.69 -12.30 20.15
CA SER A 493 -23.26 -12.74 18.88
C SER A 493 -22.64 -14.08 18.43
N PRO A 494 -23.46 -15.14 18.14
CA PRO A 494 -22.92 -16.43 17.78
C PRO A 494 -22.18 -16.41 16.45
N VAL A 495 -21.04 -17.09 16.38
CA VAL A 495 -20.30 -17.32 15.13
C VAL A 495 -21.09 -18.30 14.26
N VAL A 496 -21.38 -17.90 13.04
CA VAL A 496 -22.16 -18.68 12.08
C VAL A 496 -21.33 -19.24 10.92
N LYS A 497 -20.16 -18.62 10.64
CA LYS A 497 -19.28 -19.05 9.56
C LYS A 497 -17.81 -18.79 9.93
N ILE A 498 -16.94 -19.71 9.57
CA ILE A 498 -15.48 -19.60 9.70
C ILE A 498 -14.86 -19.79 8.32
N LEU A 499 -13.92 -18.94 7.95
CA LEU A 499 -13.13 -19.05 6.72
C LEU A 499 -11.66 -19.22 7.10
N ASP A 500 -11.06 -20.35 6.76
CA ASP A 500 -9.63 -20.60 6.93
C ASP A 500 -8.92 -20.55 5.58
N TYR A 501 -8.22 -19.45 5.34
CA TYR A 501 -7.50 -19.24 4.09
C TYR A 501 -6.19 -20.03 3.99
N GLN A 502 -5.76 -20.69 5.06
CA GLN A 502 -4.60 -21.59 5.02
C GLN A 502 -4.98 -22.93 4.40
N SER A 503 -6.17 -23.43 4.70
CA SER A 503 -6.71 -24.66 4.10
C SER A 503 -7.56 -24.40 2.86
N LEU A 504 -7.93 -23.15 2.60
CA LEU A 504 -8.91 -22.72 1.58
C LEU A 504 -10.29 -23.39 1.80
N GLU A 505 -10.67 -23.55 3.06
CA GLU A 505 -11.94 -24.15 3.46
C GLU A 505 -12.78 -23.17 4.29
N GLY A 506 -14.04 -22.99 3.90
CA GLY A 506 -15.06 -22.33 4.68
C GLY A 506 -15.98 -23.34 5.36
N LYS A 507 -16.48 -23.01 6.57
CA LYS A 507 -17.41 -23.83 7.33
C LYS A 507 -18.60 -23.01 7.81
N CYS A 508 -19.80 -23.43 7.46
CA CYS A 508 -21.04 -22.90 8.04
C CYS A 508 -21.34 -23.67 9.34
N LEU A 509 -21.32 -22.98 10.49
CA LEU A 509 -21.53 -23.63 11.78
C LEU A 509 -22.98 -24.03 12.03
N LYS A 510 -23.94 -23.39 11.35
CA LYS A 510 -25.36 -23.70 11.48
C LYS A 510 -25.73 -25.02 10.78
N SER A 511 -25.24 -25.23 9.55
CA SER A 511 -25.49 -26.45 8.76
C SER A 511 -24.45 -27.53 8.97
N GLY A 512 -23.26 -27.18 9.47
CA GLY A 512 -22.08 -28.06 9.52
C GLY A 512 -21.41 -28.26 8.15
N GLU A 513 -21.90 -27.64 7.11
CA GLU A 513 -21.40 -27.75 5.74
C GLU A 513 -20.04 -27.06 5.58
N THR A 514 -19.13 -27.70 4.87
CA THR A 514 -17.86 -27.14 4.42
C THR A 514 -17.91 -26.84 2.93
N PHE A 515 -17.19 -25.79 2.51
CA PHE A 515 -17.13 -25.35 1.12
C PHE A 515 -15.74 -24.79 0.78
N PRO A 516 -15.29 -24.90 -0.48
CA PRO A 516 -14.00 -24.36 -0.90
C PRO A 516 -14.03 -22.82 -0.98
N ILE A 517 -12.94 -22.19 -0.54
CA ILE A 517 -12.68 -20.76 -0.74
C ILE A 517 -11.89 -20.59 -2.03
N LYS A 518 -12.41 -19.79 -2.96
CA LYS A 518 -11.73 -19.48 -4.24
C LYS A 518 -10.78 -18.32 -4.05
N MET A 519 -9.50 -18.61 -3.87
CA MET A 519 -8.41 -17.64 -3.77
C MET A 519 -7.20 -18.13 -4.58
N PRO A 520 -6.35 -17.21 -5.10
CA PRO A 520 -5.24 -17.57 -5.98
C PRO A 520 -4.09 -18.32 -5.28
N ALA A 521 -4.03 -18.27 -3.96
CA ALA A 521 -3.00 -18.91 -3.15
C ALA A 521 -3.51 -19.12 -1.71
N THR A 522 -2.80 -19.91 -0.91
CA THR A 522 -3.06 -20.01 0.54
C THR A 522 -2.49 -18.81 1.30
N SER A 523 -3.13 -18.43 2.39
CA SER A 523 -2.67 -17.36 3.29
C SER A 523 -2.98 -17.71 4.73
N ASN A 524 -2.08 -17.39 5.66
CA ASN A 524 -2.31 -17.65 7.09
C ASN A 524 -3.27 -16.60 7.67
N VAL A 525 -4.52 -16.61 7.21
CA VAL A 525 -5.61 -15.77 7.68
C VAL A 525 -6.77 -16.64 8.14
N LEU A 526 -7.40 -16.26 9.24
CA LEU A 526 -8.61 -16.87 9.76
C LEU A 526 -9.68 -15.82 9.96
N GLN A 527 -10.89 -16.05 9.45
CA GLN A 527 -12.02 -15.14 9.65
C GLN A 527 -13.18 -15.82 10.36
N TYR A 528 -13.79 -15.09 11.30
CA TYR A 528 -15.02 -15.43 11.99
C TYR A 528 -16.13 -14.47 11.59
N HIS A 529 -17.25 -14.98 11.18
CA HIS A 529 -18.45 -14.22 10.86
C HIS A 529 -19.57 -14.57 11.83
N THR A 530 -20.20 -13.57 12.43
CA THR A 530 -21.28 -13.76 13.40
C THR A 530 -22.66 -13.52 12.79
N ALA A 531 -23.69 -13.88 13.52
CA ALA A 531 -25.10 -13.73 13.12
C ALA A 531 -25.53 -12.26 12.94
N ASP A 532 -24.92 -11.33 13.68
CA ASP A 532 -25.17 -9.88 13.58
C ASP A 532 -24.35 -9.17 12.49
N GLY A 533 -23.55 -9.93 11.71
CA GLY A 533 -22.72 -9.41 10.64
C GLY A 533 -21.32 -8.92 11.06
N THR A 534 -20.92 -9.14 12.33
CA THR A 534 -19.54 -8.88 12.75
C THR A 534 -18.57 -9.80 12.02
N VAL A 535 -17.46 -9.25 11.55
CA VAL A 535 -16.35 -10.00 10.94
C VAL A 535 -15.08 -9.74 11.73
N LEU A 536 -14.46 -10.80 12.22
CA LEU A 536 -13.14 -10.75 12.85
C LEU A 536 -12.13 -11.49 11.96
N SER A 537 -11.14 -10.76 11.44
CA SER A 537 -10.03 -11.37 10.70
C SER A 537 -8.76 -11.36 11.54
N ILE A 538 -8.06 -12.48 11.61
CA ILE A 538 -6.82 -12.66 12.38
C ILE A 538 -5.72 -13.04 11.39
N ARG A 539 -4.62 -12.26 11.39
CA ARG A 539 -3.51 -12.44 10.47
C ARG A 539 -2.17 -12.16 11.14
N PRO A 540 -1.26 -13.14 11.24
CA PRO A 540 0.13 -12.87 11.64
C PRO A 540 0.87 -12.13 10.52
N SER A 541 1.84 -11.30 10.91
CA SER A 541 2.76 -10.68 9.95
C SER A 541 3.74 -11.73 9.42
N GLY A 542 4.05 -11.67 8.12
CA GLY A 542 5.07 -12.54 7.52
C GLY A 542 6.51 -12.09 7.78
N THR A 543 6.71 -10.83 8.18
CA THR A 543 8.06 -10.22 8.28
C THR A 543 8.43 -9.75 9.69
N GLU A 544 7.45 -9.64 10.58
CA GLU A 544 7.63 -9.10 11.92
C GLU A 544 6.89 -9.95 12.95
N PRO A 545 7.37 -10.06 14.19
CA PRO A 545 6.70 -10.82 15.24
C PRO A 545 5.50 -10.04 15.78
N LYS A 546 4.49 -9.87 14.94
CA LYS A 546 3.21 -9.23 15.28
C LYS A 546 2.03 -10.00 14.68
N ILE A 547 0.89 -9.92 15.35
CA ILE A 547 -0.40 -10.42 14.87
C ILE A 547 -1.38 -9.27 14.76
N LYS A 548 -2.12 -9.22 13.67
CA LYS A 548 -3.13 -8.20 13.41
C LYS A 548 -4.52 -8.78 13.54
N TYR A 549 -5.39 -8.04 14.21
CA TYR A 549 -6.83 -8.28 14.31
C TYR A 549 -7.55 -7.16 13.56
N TYR A 550 -8.42 -7.54 12.65
CA TYR A 550 -9.30 -6.61 11.95
C TYR A 550 -10.72 -6.93 12.39
N ILE A 551 -11.32 -6.01 13.13
CA ILE A 551 -12.68 -6.13 13.67
C ILE A 551 -13.57 -5.24 12.82
N GLY A 552 -14.55 -5.82 12.11
CA GLY A 552 -15.60 -5.09 11.39
C GLY A 552 -16.95 -5.41 12.05
N VAL A 553 -17.68 -4.38 12.46
CA VAL A 553 -19.01 -4.50 13.05
C VAL A 553 -20.02 -3.74 12.22
N THR A 554 -21.26 -4.20 12.20
CA THR A 554 -22.32 -3.61 11.40
C THR A 554 -23.62 -3.49 12.17
N TYR A 555 -24.43 -2.48 11.78
CA TYR A 555 -25.80 -2.30 12.25
C TYR A 555 -26.69 -1.88 11.07
N LYS A 556 -27.81 -2.55 10.91
CA LYS A 556 -28.81 -2.20 9.91
C LYS A 556 -30.05 -1.63 10.60
N ARG A 557 -30.46 -0.42 10.24
CA ARG A 557 -31.66 0.21 10.80
C ARG A 557 -32.89 -0.70 10.68
N GLY A 558 -33.68 -0.76 11.75
CA GLY A 558 -34.85 -1.63 11.82
C GLY A 558 -34.60 -3.04 12.31
N THR A 559 -33.33 -3.44 12.49
CA THR A 559 -32.98 -4.72 13.13
C THR A 559 -32.88 -4.61 14.66
N ASP A 560 -32.61 -3.40 15.15
CA ASP A 560 -32.68 -2.99 16.56
C ASP A 560 -33.39 -1.63 16.66
N PRO A 561 -34.73 -1.60 16.85
CA PRO A 561 -35.49 -0.36 16.90
C PRO A 561 -35.21 0.52 18.13
N ALA A 562 -34.51 0.01 19.13
CA ALA A 562 -34.12 0.77 20.32
C ALA A 562 -32.79 1.52 20.19
N CYS A 563 -32.09 1.41 19.04
CA CYS A 563 -30.79 2.05 18.84
C CYS A 563 -30.95 3.46 18.25
N ASP A 564 -30.81 4.47 19.09
CA ASP A 564 -30.83 5.88 18.69
C ASP A 564 -29.46 6.35 18.16
N ASN A 565 -28.36 5.67 18.57
CA ASN A 565 -27.00 6.00 18.17
C ASN A 565 -26.25 4.76 17.67
N PRO A 566 -26.36 4.43 16.38
CA PRO A 566 -25.68 3.26 15.80
C PRO A 566 -24.16 3.29 15.95
N GLU A 567 -23.55 4.46 15.85
CA GLU A 567 -22.10 4.60 15.97
C GLU A 567 -21.61 4.21 17.37
N GLN A 568 -22.27 4.68 18.42
CA GLN A 568 -21.91 4.32 19.80
C GLN A 568 -22.10 2.82 20.04
N LEU A 569 -23.20 2.25 19.56
CA LEU A 569 -23.44 0.80 19.63
C LEU A 569 -22.29 0.00 19.00
N LEU A 570 -21.82 0.43 17.84
CA LEU A 570 -20.72 -0.25 17.14
C LEU A 570 -19.37 -0.08 17.86
N ARG A 571 -19.11 1.09 18.43
CA ARG A 571 -17.91 1.34 19.28
C ARG A 571 -17.91 0.43 20.51
N ASP A 572 -19.05 0.33 21.21
CA ASP A 572 -19.19 -0.54 22.38
C ASP A 572 -18.99 -2.01 22.02
N ARG A 573 -19.50 -2.45 20.87
CA ARG A 573 -19.31 -3.80 20.35
C ARG A 573 -17.84 -4.11 20.03
N ILE A 574 -17.12 -3.18 19.39
CA ILE A 574 -15.68 -3.32 19.17
C ILE A 574 -14.94 -3.42 20.50
N GLN A 575 -15.30 -2.60 21.49
CA GLN A 575 -14.67 -2.63 22.80
C GLN A 575 -14.91 -3.98 23.51
N ALA A 576 -16.12 -4.50 23.47
CA ALA A 576 -16.45 -5.82 24.04
C ALA A 576 -15.64 -6.96 23.38
N ILE A 577 -15.46 -6.91 22.04
CA ILE A 577 -14.62 -7.88 21.34
C ILE A 577 -13.14 -7.76 21.77
N ARG A 578 -12.64 -6.55 21.92
CA ARG A 578 -11.26 -6.31 22.39
C ARG A 578 -11.03 -6.89 23.80
N GLU A 579 -11.95 -6.67 24.71
CA GLU A 579 -11.91 -7.21 26.08
C GLU A 579 -11.97 -8.74 26.07
N GLN A 580 -12.88 -9.33 25.28
CA GLN A 580 -12.98 -10.78 25.10
C GLN A 580 -11.67 -11.41 24.59
N LEU A 581 -10.97 -10.74 23.67
CA LEU A 581 -9.71 -11.21 23.09
C LEU A 581 -8.47 -10.78 23.88
N SER A 582 -8.62 -9.94 24.90
CA SER A 582 -7.51 -9.34 25.67
C SER A 582 -6.48 -8.60 24.80
N ILE A 583 -6.97 -7.76 23.83
CA ILE A 583 -6.16 -7.04 22.84
C ILE A 583 -6.42 -5.53 22.85
#